data_97de3831b91369dff714dd99b497d39f
#
_entry.id   97de3831b91369dff714dd99b497d39f
#
_cell.length_a   1.000
_cell.length_b   1.000
_cell.length_c   1.000
_cell.angle_alpha   90.00
_cell.angle_beta   90.00
_cell.angle_gamma   90.00
#
_symmetry.space_group_name_H-M   'P 1'
#
loop_
_entity.id
_entity.type
_entity.pdbx_description
1 polymer ?
#
loop_
_entity_poly.entity_id
_entity_poly.type
_entity_poly.pdbx_seq_one_letter_code
_entity_poly.pdbx_strand_id
1 'polypeptide(L)'
;NDPQGNGQNINTRLGKILRIDVDGGTPYSIPVDNPFAGPGAPLDEIWATGMRNPWRFSFDRLTGDFYIADVGQYNWEEINIQSAASVGGENYGWRCMEGNTCTGLSGCTCNAASLTDPKQVYNHGSGCSITGGNVYSGCAMPDMQGLYFYGDWCSNQIWSFRWTGSSVSEYTSRTSELDPPGSQSITGIAGFGQDAYGEVYICDWSGGEIF
;
A
#
# COMPACT_ATOMS: atom_id res chain seq x y z
N ASN A 1 -13.12 12.48 1.09
CA ASN A 1 -14.26 11.57 0.92
C ASN A 1 -14.78 11.50 -0.53
N ASP A 2 -14.00 11.90 -1.50
CA ASP A 2 -14.19 11.73 -2.95
C ASP A 2 -15.64 11.99 -3.45
N PRO A 3 -16.18 13.20 -3.27
CA PRO A 3 -17.58 13.49 -3.64
C PRO A 3 -17.82 13.39 -5.16
N GLN A 4 -16.78 13.48 -5.98
CA GLN A 4 -16.85 13.33 -7.43
C GLN A 4 -16.78 11.87 -7.90
N GLY A 5 -16.49 10.91 -7.01
CA GLY A 5 -16.32 9.50 -7.36
C GLY A 5 -15.06 9.21 -8.20
N ASN A 6 -14.00 9.98 -7.97
CA ASN A 6 -12.76 9.87 -8.75
C ASN A 6 -12.11 8.49 -8.65
N GLY A 7 -12.21 7.81 -7.50
CA GLY A 7 -11.67 6.46 -7.31
C GLY A 7 -12.19 5.49 -8.39
N GLN A 8 -13.46 5.62 -8.76
CA GLN A 8 -14.11 4.76 -9.76
C GLN A 8 -14.13 5.34 -11.17
N ASN A 9 -13.82 6.61 -11.34
CA ASN A 9 -13.84 7.28 -12.64
C ASN A 9 -12.54 7.05 -13.41
N ILE A 10 -12.57 6.22 -14.43
CA ILE A 10 -11.42 5.87 -15.28
C ILE A 10 -10.93 6.99 -16.22
N ASN A 11 -11.62 8.14 -16.23
CA ASN A 11 -11.20 9.32 -17.00
C ASN A 11 -10.43 10.36 -16.16
N THR A 12 -9.96 9.97 -14.97
CA THR A 12 -9.12 10.80 -14.10
C THR A 12 -8.00 9.98 -13.47
N ARG A 13 -6.86 10.61 -13.19
CA ARG A 13 -5.73 9.98 -12.51
C ARG A 13 -5.88 9.95 -10.97
N LEU A 14 -6.91 10.60 -10.43
CA LEU A 14 -7.15 10.63 -8.99
C LEU A 14 -7.70 9.29 -8.50
N GLY A 15 -7.18 8.79 -7.37
CA GLY A 15 -7.59 7.51 -6.80
C GLY A 15 -7.15 6.31 -7.64
N LYS A 16 -5.94 6.37 -8.20
CA LYS A 16 -5.36 5.38 -9.12
C LYS A 16 -3.93 5.02 -8.73
N ILE A 17 -3.51 3.84 -9.14
CA ILE A 17 -2.11 3.54 -9.39
C ILE A 17 -1.87 3.71 -10.89
N LEU A 18 -0.78 4.35 -11.25
CA LEU A 18 -0.38 4.59 -12.63
C LEU A 18 0.90 3.81 -12.95
N ARG A 19 0.99 3.27 -14.16
CA ARG A 19 2.19 2.62 -14.68
C ARG A 19 2.58 3.28 -16.00
N ILE A 20 3.80 3.84 -16.01
CA ILE A 20 4.39 4.52 -17.17
C ILE A 20 5.78 3.97 -17.45
N ASP A 21 6.25 4.13 -18.68
CA ASP A 21 7.63 3.84 -19.10
C ASP A 21 8.36 5.17 -19.30
N VAL A 22 9.29 5.46 -18.40
CA VAL A 22 10.04 6.73 -18.40
C VAL A 22 11.15 6.79 -19.46
N ASP A 23 11.53 5.64 -20.02
CA ASP A 23 12.58 5.53 -21.03
C ASP A 23 12.03 5.49 -22.46
N GLY A 24 10.73 5.20 -22.63
CA GLY A 24 10.11 4.95 -23.92
C GLY A 24 9.68 6.18 -24.72
N GLY A 25 9.85 7.41 -24.20
CA GLY A 25 9.39 8.62 -24.90
C GLY A 25 9.45 9.90 -24.08
N THR A 26 8.96 11.02 -24.65
CA THR A 26 8.91 12.31 -23.97
C THR A 26 7.46 12.81 -23.89
N PRO A 27 6.90 13.06 -22.69
CA PRO A 27 7.51 12.98 -21.35
C PRO A 27 7.68 11.54 -20.83
N TYR A 28 6.96 10.56 -21.35
CA TYR A 28 7.00 9.11 -21.06
C TYR A 28 6.19 8.36 -22.13
N SER A 29 6.30 7.05 -22.16
CA SER A 29 5.38 6.19 -22.94
C SER A 29 4.52 5.31 -22.05
N ILE A 30 3.50 4.71 -22.66
CA ILE A 30 2.60 3.79 -21.99
C ILE A 30 3.03 2.36 -22.34
N PRO A 31 3.28 1.50 -21.35
CA PRO A 31 3.51 0.09 -21.60
C PRO A 31 2.31 -0.54 -22.33
N VAL A 32 2.58 -1.26 -23.41
CA VAL A 32 1.53 -1.83 -24.28
C VAL A 32 0.65 -2.87 -23.59
N ASP A 33 1.15 -3.41 -22.48
CA ASP A 33 0.49 -4.37 -21.62
C ASP A 33 -0.22 -3.75 -20.41
N ASN A 34 -0.38 -2.41 -20.39
CA ASN A 34 -1.25 -1.80 -19.39
C ASN A 34 -2.70 -2.23 -19.61
N PRO A 35 -3.48 -2.46 -18.53
CA PRO A 35 -4.83 -3.03 -18.63
C PRO A 35 -5.82 -2.15 -19.40
N PHE A 36 -5.57 -0.86 -19.50
CA PHE A 36 -6.40 0.11 -20.19
C PHE A 36 -5.72 0.71 -21.44
N ALA A 37 -4.58 0.14 -21.89
CA ALA A 37 -3.91 0.61 -23.10
C ALA A 37 -4.73 0.28 -24.36
N GLY A 38 -4.84 1.25 -25.29
CA GLY A 38 -5.44 1.03 -26.59
C GLY A 38 -6.34 2.16 -27.07
N PRO A 39 -6.71 2.16 -28.36
CA PRO A 39 -7.50 3.24 -28.96
C PRO A 39 -8.88 3.32 -28.33
N GLY A 40 -9.24 4.51 -27.83
CA GLY A 40 -10.54 4.75 -27.19
C GLY A 40 -10.61 4.31 -25.74
N ALA A 41 -9.52 3.83 -25.19
CA ALA A 41 -9.40 3.56 -23.77
C ALA A 41 -9.49 4.87 -22.95
N PRO A 42 -9.83 4.80 -21.66
CA PRO A 42 -9.84 5.97 -20.80
C PRO A 42 -8.41 6.55 -20.66
N LEU A 43 -7.82 6.53 -19.49
CA LEU A 43 -6.43 6.93 -19.34
C LEU A 43 -5.52 5.70 -19.37
N ASP A 44 -4.69 5.63 -20.38
CA ASP A 44 -3.81 4.48 -20.68
C ASP A 44 -2.79 4.20 -19.58
N GLU A 45 -2.45 5.23 -18.77
CA GLU A 45 -1.52 5.11 -17.66
C GLU A 45 -2.09 4.33 -16.47
N ILE A 46 -3.39 4.13 -16.40
CA ILE A 46 -4.03 3.49 -15.24
C ILE A 46 -3.60 2.03 -15.16
N TRP A 47 -3.06 1.66 -14.00
CA TRP A 47 -2.72 0.29 -13.62
C TRP A 47 -3.79 -0.33 -12.73
N ALA A 48 -4.26 0.43 -11.71
CA ALA A 48 -5.32 0.00 -10.81
C ALA A 48 -6.20 1.18 -10.40
N THR A 49 -7.44 0.89 -10.00
CA THR A 49 -8.48 1.86 -9.65
C THR A 49 -8.98 1.66 -8.23
N GLY A 50 -9.84 2.57 -7.75
CA GLY A 50 -10.52 2.40 -6.47
C GLY A 50 -9.64 2.63 -5.25
N MET A 51 -8.60 3.45 -5.39
CA MET A 51 -7.75 3.91 -4.30
C MET A 51 -8.31 5.20 -3.68
N ARG A 52 -8.09 5.38 -2.38
CA ARG A 52 -8.41 6.64 -1.68
C ARG A 52 -7.20 7.57 -1.58
N ASN A 53 -6.19 7.14 -0.87
CA ASN A 53 -4.95 7.87 -0.62
C ASN A 53 -3.79 6.88 -0.48
N PRO A 54 -3.36 6.23 -1.57
CA PRO A 54 -2.25 5.30 -1.55
C PRO A 54 -0.97 6.06 -1.20
N TRP A 55 -0.67 6.10 0.10
CA TRP A 55 0.37 6.94 0.67
C TRP A 55 1.75 6.48 0.25
N ARG A 56 2.00 5.17 0.39
CA ARG A 56 3.25 4.54 -0.07
C ARG A 56 2.99 3.15 -0.60
N PHE A 57 3.90 2.72 -1.44
CA PHE A 57 3.92 1.35 -1.94
C PHE A 57 5.37 0.86 -2.05
N SER A 58 5.53 -0.45 -2.10
CA SER A 58 6.81 -1.12 -2.30
C SER A 58 6.62 -2.42 -3.06
N PHE A 59 7.71 -2.90 -3.66
CA PHE A 59 7.76 -4.22 -4.27
C PHE A 59 8.60 -5.14 -3.40
N ASP A 60 8.12 -6.35 -3.17
CA ASP A 60 8.96 -7.42 -2.61
C ASP A 60 10.05 -7.77 -3.64
N ARG A 61 11.30 -7.63 -3.26
CA ARG A 61 12.43 -7.88 -4.15
C ARG A 61 12.60 -9.35 -4.54
N LEU A 62 12.05 -10.28 -3.75
CA LEU A 62 12.18 -11.71 -3.98
C LEU A 62 11.06 -12.25 -4.84
N THR A 63 9.82 -11.82 -4.61
CA THR A 63 8.64 -12.33 -5.30
C THR A 63 8.16 -11.41 -6.42
N GLY A 64 8.45 -10.11 -6.32
CA GLY A 64 7.91 -9.07 -7.19
C GLY A 64 6.49 -8.63 -6.82
N ASP A 65 5.91 -9.17 -5.75
CA ASP A 65 4.59 -8.77 -5.28
C ASP A 65 4.56 -7.30 -4.88
N PHE A 66 3.47 -6.63 -5.21
CA PHE A 66 3.30 -5.20 -5.06
C PHE A 66 2.42 -4.89 -3.85
N TYR A 67 2.98 -4.24 -2.84
CA TYR A 67 2.33 -3.86 -1.59
C TYR A 67 1.94 -2.39 -1.63
N ILE A 68 0.67 -2.08 -1.39
CA ILE A 68 0.11 -0.73 -1.45
C ILE A 68 -0.56 -0.44 -0.11
N ALA A 69 -0.08 0.59 0.59
CA ALA A 69 -0.70 1.08 1.81
C ALA A 69 -1.62 2.24 1.46
N ASP A 70 -2.92 2.06 1.64
CA ASP A 70 -3.95 3.05 1.31
C ASP A 70 -4.60 3.57 2.59
N VAL A 71 -4.48 4.88 2.83
CA VAL A 71 -5.02 5.54 4.02
C VAL A 71 -6.52 5.68 3.91
N GLY A 72 -7.23 5.14 4.90
CA GLY A 72 -8.67 5.18 4.98
C GLY A 72 -9.26 6.54 5.34
N GLN A 73 -10.58 6.63 5.38
CA GLN A 73 -11.30 7.89 5.62
C GLN A 73 -11.83 8.00 7.05
N TYR A 74 -12.47 6.95 7.55
CA TYR A 74 -13.23 7.01 8.79
C TYR A 74 -12.94 5.88 9.76
N ASN A 75 -12.69 4.67 9.24
CA ASN A 75 -12.72 3.48 10.07
C ASN A 75 -11.54 2.54 9.88
N TRP A 76 -11.00 2.43 8.67
CA TRP A 76 -10.06 1.39 8.31
C TRP A 76 -8.87 1.90 7.53
N GLU A 77 -7.69 1.45 7.91
CA GLU A 77 -6.47 1.49 7.12
C GLU A 77 -6.30 0.15 6.42
N GLU A 78 -5.71 0.14 5.20
CA GLU A 78 -5.62 -1.08 4.41
C GLU A 78 -4.28 -1.27 3.72
N ILE A 79 -3.91 -2.53 3.57
CA ILE A 79 -2.78 -2.97 2.77
C ILE A 79 -3.31 -3.88 1.67
N ASN A 80 -3.17 -3.41 0.45
CA ASN A 80 -3.47 -4.16 -0.74
C ASN A 80 -2.19 -4.86 -1.23
N ILE A 81 -2.30 -6.11 -1.67
CA ILE A 81 -1.17 -6.84 -2.23
C ILE A 81 -1.59 -7.38 -3.59
N GLN A 82 -0.83 -7.01 -4.60
CA GLN A 82 -1.02 -7.44 -5.96
C GLN A 82 0.11 -8.42 -6.32
N SER A 83 -0.26 -9.58 -6.86
CA SER A 83 0.72 -10.56 -7.30
C SER A 83 1.62 -10.00 -8.41
N ALA A 84 2.88 -10.38 -8.43
CA ALA A 84 3.80 -10.09 -9.53
C ALA A 84 3.31 -10.61 -10.89
N ALA A 85 2.44 -11.62 -10.88
CA ALA A 85 1.82 -12.16 -12.10
C ALA A 85 0.55 -11.40 -12.53
N SER A 86 0.14 -10.36 -11.80
CA SER A 86 -1.03 -9.55 -12.19
C SER A 86 -0.78 -8.84 -13.52
N VAL A 87 -1.84 -8.74 -14.29
CA VAL A 87 -1.88 -7.94 -15.53
C VAL A 87 -2.46 -6.54 -15.32
N GLY A 88 -2.70 -6.16 -14.06
CA GLY A 88 -3.35 -4.90 -13.70
C GLY A 88 -4.87 -4.93 -13.85
N GLY A 89 -5.51 -3.79 -13.63
CA GLY A 89 -6.94 -3.62 -13.73
C GLY A 89 -7.73 -3.86 -12.45
N GLU A 90 -7.05 -4.15 -11.33
CA GLU A 90 -7.70 -4.31 -10.03
C GLU A 90 -8.45 -3.04 -9.64
N ASN A 91 -9.61 -3.25 -9.00
CA ASN A 91 -10.42 -2.19 -8.41
C ASN A 91 -10.54 -2.42 -6.91
N TYR A 92 -9.86 -1.61 -6.12
CA TYR A 92 -9.81 -1.72 -4.66
C TYR A 92 -11.01 -1.13 -3.92
N GLY A 93 -12.01 -0.65 -4.68
CA GLY A 93 -13.36 -0.42 -4.16
C GLY A 93 -13.64 0.96 -3.59
N TRP A 94 -12.66 1.83 -3.37
CA TRP A 94 -12.96 3.20 -2.94
C TRP A 94 -13.80 3.92 -4.02
N ARG A 95 -14.93 4.55 -3.69
CA ARG A 95 -15.38 4.94 -2.34
C ARG A 95 -16.52 4.08 -1.78
N CYS A 96 -16.90 2.99 -2.41
CA CYS A 96 -17.98 2.11 -1.92
C CYS A 96 -17.51 1.20 -0.80
N MET A 97 -16.21 0.91 -0.79
CA MET A 97 -15.53 0.13 0.24
C MET A 97 -14.52 0.99 0.99
N GLU A 98 -14.31 0.66 2.26
CA GLU A 98 -13.19 1.09 3.09
C GLU A 98 -12.78 -0.11 3.94
N GLY A 99 -11.56 -0.62 3.75
CA GLY A 99 -11.22 -1.96 4.21
C GLY A 99 -12.19 -3.00 3.63
N ASN A 100 -12.63 -3.92 4.47
CA ASN A 100 -13.62 -4.96 4.11
C ASN A 100 -15.06 -4.53 4.37
N THR A 101 -15.35 -3.21 4.43
CA THR A 101 -16.65 -2.70 4.89
C THR A 101 -17.26 -1.73 3.87
N CYS A 102 -18.56 -1.84 3.70
CA CYS A 102 -19.33 -0.90 2.88
C CYS A 102 -19.36 0.48 3.53
N THR A 103 -19.03 1.52 2.77
CA THR A 103 -19.12 2.91 3.26
C THR A 103 -20.54 3.49 3.22
N GLY A 104 -21.43 2.89 2.42
CA GLY A 104 -22.74 3.48 2.10
C GLY A 104 -22.71 4.61 1.08
N LEU A 105 -21.52 4.95 0.56
CA LEU A 105 -21.36 5.98 -0.47
C LEU A 105 -21.67 5.40 -1.86
N SER A 106 -22.12 6.26 -2.77
CA SER A 106 -22.44 5.88 -4.16
C SER A 106 -21.19 5.83 -5.05
N GLY A 107 -21.31 5.22 -6.22
CA GLY A 107 -20.27 5.20 -7.27
C GLY A 107 -19.88 3.82 -7.73
N CYS A 108 -20.11 2.81 -6.92
CA CYS A 108 -19.94 1.39 -7.24
C CYS A 108 -20.89 0.53 -6.38
N THR A 109 -20.93 -0.75 -6.66
CA THR A 109 -21.68 -1.73 -5.86
C THR A 109 -20.75 -2.27 -4.78
N CYS A 110 -21.11 -2.06 -3.53
CA CYS A 110 -20.37 -2.61 -2.40
C CYS A 110 -20.35 -4.14 -2.46
N ASN A 111 -19.21 -4.75 -2.09
CA ASN A 111 -18.97 -6.20 -2.12
C ASN A 111 -19.21 -6.83 -3.51
N ALA A 112 -19.10 -6.06 -4.60
CA ALA A 112 -19.19 -6.64 -5.93
C ALA A 112 -18.00 -7.58 -6.19
N ALA A 113 -18.25 -8.70 -6.87
CA ALA A 113 -17.20 -9.68 -7.21
C ALA A 113 -16.10 -9.12 -8.14
N SER A 114 -16.30 -7.93 -8.70
CA SER A 114 -15.30 -7.20 -9.49
C SER A 114 -14.37 -6.33 -8.65
N LEU A 115 -14.60 -6.22 -7.35
CA LEU A 115 -13.73 -5.49 -6.43
C LEU A 115 -12.68 -6.44 -5.85
N THR A 116 -11.53 -5.87 -5.53
CA THR A 116 -10.41 -6.59 -4.92
C THR A 116 -10.31 -6.20 -3.45
N ASP A 117 -10.52 -7.16 -2.57
CA ASP A 117 -10.40 -6.93 -1.13
C ASP A 117 -8.95 -6.73 -0.70
N PRO A 118 -8.70 -5.83 0.28
CA PRO A 118 -7.39 -5.70 0.89
C PRO A 118 -6.97 -7.00 1.57
N LYS A 119 -5.66 -7.20 1.71
CA LYS A 119 -5.11 -8.43 2.31
C LYS A 119 -4.91 -8.29 3.81
N GLN A 120 -4.72 -7.06 4.28
CA GLN A 120 -4.64 -6.73 5.71
C GLN A 120 -5.35 -5.40 5.96
N VAL A 121 -6.06 -5.31 7.07
CA VAL A 121 -6.73 -4.09 7.53
C VAL A 121 -6.55 -3.92 9.04
N TYR A 122 -6.57 -2.68 9.51
CA TYR A 122 -6.74 -2.37 10.92
C TYR A 122 -7.64 -1.15 11.09
N ASN A 123 -8.35 -1.09 12.23
CA ASN A 123 -9.32 -0.02 12.48
C ASN A 123 -8.65 1.20 13.12
N HIS A 124 -9.34 2.33 13.05
CA HIS A 124 -8.90 3.61 13.63
C HIS A 124 -8.80 3.61 15.17
N GLY A 125 -9.18 2.55 15.85
CA GLY A 125 -8.87 2.32 17.26
C GLY A 125 -7.41 1.89 17.50
N SER A 126 -6.74 1.38 16.46
CA SER A 126 -5.33 0.95 16.52
C SER A 126 -4.36 1.96 15.89
N GLY A 127 -4.84 2.82 15.01
CA GLY A 127 -4.08 3.85 14.30
C GLY A 127 -4.99 4.63 13.37
N CYS A 128 -4.51 5.65 12.69
CA CYS A 128 -5.36 6.49 11.86
C CYS A 128 -4.76 6.86 10.50
N SER A 129 -3.54 6.48 10.23
CA SER A 129 -2.87 6.79 8.96
C SER A 129 -1.69 5.86 8.74
N ILE A 130 -1.92 4.86 7.92
CA ILE A 130 -0.87 3.92 7.53
C ILE A 130 0.22 4.64 6.72
N THR A 131 1.47 4.36 7.04
CA THR A 131 2.63 4.96 6.37
C THR A 131 3.32 4.03 5.37
N GLY A 132 2.77 2.83 5.18
CA GLY A 132 3.35 1.82 4.32
C GLY A 132 4.58 1.14 4.94
N GLY A 133 5.33 0.46 4.11
CA GLY A 133 6.46 -0.32 4.57
C GLY A 133 7.19 -1.08 3.47
N ASN A 134 8.03 -2.04 3.89
CA ASN A 134 8.82 -2.88 3.00
C ASN A 134 8.86 -4.34 3.48
N VAL A 135 8.99 -5.26 2.54
CA VAL A 135 9.32 -6.66 2.85
C VAL A 135 10.79 -6.76 3.19
N TYR A 136 11.10 -7.27 4.38
CA TYR A 136 12.48 -7.47 4.81
C TYR A 136 13.13 -8.61 4.00
N SER A 137 14.26 -8.30 3.38
CA SER A 137 15.06 -9.26 2.60
C SER A 137 16.54 -9.26 2.96
N GLY A 138 16.89 -8.58 4.07
CA GLY A 138 18.25 -8.47 4.57
C GLY A 138 18.77 -9.77 5.22
N CYS A 139 20.05 -9.75 5.60
CA CYS A 139 20.72 -10.88 6.23
C CYS A 139 20.98 -10.67 7.73
N ALA A 140 20.82 -9.44 8.25
CA ALA A 140 21.10 -9.15 9.66
C ALA A 140 20.09 -9.84 10.59
N MET A 141 18.85 -10.02 10.14
CA MET A 141 17.77 -10.69 10.88
C MET A 141 17.15 -11.83 10.05
N PRO A 142 17.81 -13.00 9.94
CA PRO A 142 17.38 -14.08 9.04
C PRO A 142 15.93 -14.57 9.30
N ASP A 143 15.51 -14.58 10.56
CA ASP A 143 14.15 -15.02 10.96
C ASP A 143 13.05 -14.03 10.52
N MET A 144 13.43 -12.82 10.13
CA MET A 144 12.51 -11.79 9.65
C MET A 144 12.36 -11.76 8.13
N GLN A 145 13.14 -12.54 7.40
CA GLN A 145 13.07 -12.56 5.93
C GLN A 145 11.67 -12.90 5.43
N GLY A 146 11.18 -12.08 4.47
CA GLY A 146 9.85 -12.23 3.88
C GLY A 146 8.71 -11.64 4.73
N LEU A 147 8.99 -11.02 5.89
CA LEU A 147 8.00 -10.27 6.64
C LEU A 147 7.88 -8.85 6.06
N TYR A 148 6.64 -8.43 5.81
CA TYR A 148 6.33 -7.04 5.48
C TYR A 148 6.19 -6.24 6.76
N PHE A 149 7.09 -5.27 6.97
CA PHE A 149 7.04 -4.31 8.07
C PHE A 149 6.31 -3.06 7.63
N TYR A 150 5.42 -2.52 8.46
CA TYR A 150 4.70 -1.29 8.20
C TYR A 150 4.36 -0.56 9.50
N GLY A 151 4.03 0.73 9.40
CA GLY A 151 3.74 1.56 10.55
C GLY A 151 2.52 2.46 10.36
N ASP A 152 2.16 3.12 11.47
CA ASP A 152 1.08 4.10 11.52
C ASP A 152 1.59 5.42 12.12
N TRP A 153 1.24 6.51 11.46
CA TRP A 153 1.65 7.87 11.85
C TRP A 153 1.09 8.31 13.20
N CYS A 154 -0.17 7.96 13.49
CA CYS A 154 -0.88 8.47 14.66
C CYS A 154 -0.53 7.73 15.93
N SER A 155 -0.45 6.41 15.83
CA SER A 155 -0.25 5.54 16.98
C SER A 155 1.22 5.19 17.21
N ASN A 156 2.10 5.46 16.25
CA ASN A 156 3.51 5.03 16.23
C ASN A 156 3.66 3.51 16.35
N GLN A 157 2.61 2.77 16.03
CA GLN A 157 2.68 1.32 16.03
C GLN A 157 3.41 0.82 14.79
N ILE A 158 4.19 -0.23 15.00
CA ILE A 158 4.86 -0.97 13.94
C ILE A 158 4.36 -2.40 14.02
N TRP A 159 3.98 -2.94 12.87
CA TRP A 159 3.56 -4.35 12.72
C TRP A 159 4.35 -5.03 11.64
N SER A 160 4.34 -6.35 11.68
CA SER A 160 4.79 -7.16 10.56
C SER A 160 3.84 -8.32 10.30
N PHE A 161 3.83 -8.81 9.07
CA PHE A 161 3.20 -10.06 8.68
C PHE A 161 3.92 -10.70 7.50
N ARG A 162 3.66 -11.99 7.29
CA ARG A 162 4.08 -12.73 6.10
C ARG A 162 2.91 -12.90 5.15
N TRP A 163 3.10 -12.58 3.90
CA TRP A 163 2.17 -12.91 2.83
C TRP A 163 2.54 -14.26 2.21
N THR A 164 1.59 -15.20 2.18
CA THR A 164 1.82 -16.57 1.66
C THR A 164 1.44 -16.72 0.19
N GLY A 165 1.09 -15.63 -0.50
CA GLY A 165 0.49 -15.66 -1.84
C GLY A 165 -1.04 -15.80 -1.82
N SER A 166 -1.62 -16.12 -0.66
CA SER A 166 -3.08 -16.29 -0.51
C SER A 166 -3.64 -15.76 0.80
N SER A 167 -2.84 -15.69 1.85
CA SER A 167 -3.27 -15.27 3.18
C SER A 167 -2.15 -14.59 3.96
N VAL A 168 -2.54 -13.78 4.93
CA VAL A 168 -1.63 -13.20 5.93
C VAL A 168 -1.39 -14.22 7.03
N SER A 169 -0.12 -14.37 7.42
CA SER A 169 0.33 -15.19 8.55
C SER A 169 1.37 -14.41 9.37
N GLU A 170 1.74 -14.93 10.53
CA GLU A 170 2.77 -14.35 11.42
C GLU A 170 2.53 -12.86 11.76
N TYR A 171 1.25 -12.44 11.83
CA TYR A 171 0.90 -11.07 12.18
C TYR A 171 1.31 -10.75 13.62
N THR A 172 2.16 -9.74 13.80
CA THR A 172 2.75 -9.41 15.09
C THR A 172 2.97 -7.90 15.22
N SER A 173 2.71 -7.36 16.42
CA SER A 173 3.18 -6.01 16.78
C SER A 173 4.69 -6.07 17.06
N ARG A 174 5.44 -5.15 16.46
CA ARG A 174 6.89 -5.02 16.57
C ARG A 174 7.32 -3.78 17.35
N THR A 175 6.38 -2.94 17.75
CA THR A 175 6.67 -1.64 18.37
C THR A 175 7.64 -1.72 19.55
N SER A 176 7.39 -2.64 20.47
CA SER A 176 8.28 -2.77 21.65
C SER A 176 9.59 -3.51 21.36
N GLU A 177 9.63 -4.36 20.34
CA GLU A 177 10.83 -5.08 19.92
C GLU A 177 11.80 -4.15 19.18
N LEU A 178 11.25 -3.20 18.42
CA LEU A 178 12.03 -2.23 17.65
C LEU A 178 12.24 -0.91 18.38
N ASP A 179 11.83 -0.82 19.66
CA ASP A 179 12.06 0.37 20.48
C ASP A 179 13.58 0.57 20.68
N PRO A 180 14.14 1.71 20.24
CA PRO A 180 15.58 1.91 20.32
C PRO A 180 16.04 2.05 21.76
N PRO A 181 17.28 1.67 22.07
CA PRO A 181 17.80 1.71 23.45
C PRO A 181 18.02 3.15 23.95
N GLY A 182 17.86 3.33 25.25
CA GLY A 182 18.16 4.60 25.94
C GLY A 182 16.99 5.57 25.94
N SER A 183 17.24 6.82 25.54
CA SER A 183 16.24 7.89 25.54
C SER A 183 15.64 8.14 24.14
N GLN A 184 16.03 7.38 23.16
CA GLN A 184 15.48 7.47 21.81
C GLN A 184 14.11 6.78 21.75
N SER A 185 13.29 7.18 20.81
CA SER A 185 11.99 6.55 20.55
C SER A 185 11.62 6.76 19.08
N ILE A 186 10.88 5.82 18.50
CA ILE A 186 10.37 5.96 17.15
C ILE A 186 8.97 6.59 17.24
N THR A 187 8.86 7.85 16.80
CA THR A 187 7.61 8.64 16.89
C THR A 187 7.35 9.40 15.59
N GLY A 188 6.08 9.53 15.22
CA GLY A 188 5.73 10.16 13.95
C GLY A 188 6.34 9.41 12.77
N ILE A 189 6.07 8.11 12.68
CA ILE A 189 6.61 7.25 11.60
C ILE A 189 6.17 7.80 10.25
N ALA A 190 7.12 8.38 9.50
CA ALA A 190 6.83 9.01 8.20
C ALA A 190 6.89 8.03 7.04
N GLY A 191 7.55 6.91 7.22
CA GLY A 191 7.68 5.87 6.21
C GLY A 191 8.87 4.95 6.46
N PHE A 192 9.09 4.07 5.50
CA PHE A 192 10.14 3.07 5.51
C PHE A 192 11.00 3.20 4.27
N GLY A 193 12.24 2.74 4.38
CA GLY A 193 13.16 2.58 3.25
C GLY A 193 13.84 1.23 3.31
N GLN A 194 14.47 0.84 2.21
CA GLN A 194 15.24 -0.40 2.14
C GLN A 194 16.52 -0.15 1.34
N ASP A 195 17.66 -0.60 1.89
CA ASP A 195 18.94 -0.47 1.21
C ASP A 195 19.17 -1.57 0.15
N ALA A 196 20.33 -1.54 -0.49
CA ALA A 196 20.70 -2.52 -1.52
C ALA A 196 20.87 -3.95 -0.97
N TYR A 197 21.09 -4.09 0.34
CA TYR A 197 21.26 -5.38 1.01
C TYR A 197 19.95 -5.96 1.53
N GLY A 198 18.85 -5.19 1.42
CA GLY A 198 17.53 -5.62 1.89
C GLY A 198 17.24 -5.30 3.35
N GLU A 199 18.12 -4.54 4.00
CA GLU A 199 17.90 -4.03 5.36
C GLU A 199 16.85 -2.92 5.32
N VAL A 200 15.93 -2.92 6.30
CA VAL A 200 14.81 -1.97 6.37
C VAL A 200 15.13 -0.88 7.38
N TYR A 201 14.79 0.34 7.02
CA TYR A 201 14.97 1.55 7.81
C TYR A 201 13.63 2.24 8.07
N ILE A 202 13.50 2.85 9.26
CA ILE A 202 12.31 3.58 9.68
C ILE A 202 12.66 5.07 9.77
N CYS A 203 11.87 5.92 9.11
CA CYS A 203 12.04 7.36 9.18
C CYS A 203 11.18 7.92 10.32
N ASP A 204 11.81 8.44 11.36
CA ASP A 204 11.18 9.19 12.44
C ASP A 204 11.10 10.67 12.06
N TRP A 205 9.87 11.18 11.97
CA TRP A 205 9.64 12.60 11.71
C TRP A 205 9.87 13.47 12.94
N SER A 206 9.50 12.98 14.11
CA SER A 206 9.48 13.80 15.33
C SER A 206 10.87 14.08 15.87
N GLY A 207 11.74 13.08 15.83
CA GLY A 207 13.14 13.18 16.24
C GLY A 207 14.08 13.61 15.12
N GLY A 208 13.71 13.27 13.87
CA GLY A 208 14.53 13.51 12.69
C GLY A 208 15.60 12.43 12.46
N GLU A 209 15.44 11.26 13.09
CA GLU A 209 16.36 10.13 12.98
C GLU A 209 15.89 9.13 11.92
N ILE A 210 16.81 8.24 11.56
CA ILE A 210 16.59 7.02 10.80
C ILE A 210 17.08 5.85 11.63
N PHE A 211 16.19 4.92 11.88
CA PHE A 211 16.46 3.70 12.63
C PHE A 211 16.58 2.49 11.73
#